data_4a74ed1334593e520935540bfb2a774f
#
_entry.id   4a74ed1334593e520935540bfb2a774f
#
_cell.length_a   1.000
_cell.length_b   1.000
_cell.length_c   1.000
_cell.angle_alpha   90.00
_cell.angle_beta   90.00
_cell.angle_gamma   90.00
#
_symmetry.space_group_name_H-M   'P 1'
#
loop_
_entity.id
_entity.type
_entity.pdbx_description
1 polymer ?
#
loop_
_entity_poly.entity_id
_entity_poly.type
_entity_poly.pdbx_seq_one_letter_code
_entity_poly.pdbx_strand_id
1 'polypeptide(L)'
;MLVAIDGPAGSGKSSVARAVAERLGVANLDTGAAYRAVALVALGEGVDLEDGATLAAIAYAVDLTASGVLYRGEHIPKDALRTPEVSAAASKVSAHPQLREVLVERQRTAAREAQATGGAVVEGRDIGTVVLPDAELKVFLSASPEERARRRALQTGREAELGRIREAMRTRDRRDSEREASPLKPAPGAVVLDTTGLPLEEVVARIVGLALEVREGAKER
;
A
#
# COMPACT_ATOMS: atom_id res chain seq x y z
N MET A 1 -16.22 4.74 7.69
CA MET A 1 -16.06 4.51 6.23
C MET A 1 -14.65 4.05 5.93
N LEU A 2 -14.51 3.03 5.09
CA LEU A 2 -13.22 2.52 4.61
C LEU A 2 -13.05 2.86 3.12
N VAL A 3 -11.91 3.48 2.80
CA VAL A 3 -11.51 3.80 1.42
C VAL A 3 -10.29 2.95 1.06
N ALA A 4 -10.42 2.08 0.07
CA ALA A 4 -9.32 1.27 -0.45
C ALA A 4 -8.63 1.98 -1.62
N ILE A 5 -7.30 2.18 -1.55
CA ILE A 5 -6.51 2.78 -2.64
C ILE A 5 -5.43 1.79 -3.08
N ASP A 6 -5.62 1.19 -4.23
CA ASP A 6 -4.68 0.26 -4.85
C ASP A 6 -3.98 0.86 -6.07
N GLY A 7 -2.92 0.21 -6.53
CA GLY A 7 -2.22 0.60 -7.75
C GLY A 7 -0.73 0.22 -7.74
N PRO A 8 -0.02 0.34 -8.88
CA PRO A 8 1.37 -0.06 -9.03
C PRO A 8 2.34 0.85 -8.27
N ALA A 9 3.62 0.46 -8.22
CA ALA A 9 4.66 1.28 -7.62
C ALA A 9 4.76 2.66 -8.32
N GLY A 10 4.96 3.74 -7.56
CA GLY A 10 5.11 5.09 -8.11
C GLY A 10 3.84 5.76 -8.64
N SER A 11 2.65 5.14 -8.51
CA SER A 11 1.37 5.76 -8.91
C SER A 11 0.89 6.90 -7.98
N GLY A 12 1.64 7.20 -6.91
CA GLY A 12 1.31 8.28 -5.99
C GLY A 12 0.44 7.90 -4.79
N LYS A 13 0.10 6.60 -4.62
CA LYS A 13 -0.80 6.13 -3.55
C LYS A 13 -0.53 6.70 -2.18
N SER A 14 0.71 6.62 -1.69
CA SER A 14 1.02 7.04 -0.32
C SER A 14 0.84 8.54 -0.07
N SER A 15 1.13 9.38 -1.07
CA SER A 15 0.88 10.82 -0.98
C SER A 15 -0.61 11.11 -1.05
N VAL A 16 -1.30 10.46 -1.98
CA VAL A 16 -2.76 10.61 -2.17
C VAL A 16 -3.51 10.09 -0.95
N ALA A 17 -3.23 8.87 -0.49
CA ALA A 17 -3.92 8.27 0.65
C ALA A 17 -3.79 9.10 1.92
N ARG A 18 -2.60 9.62 2.21
CA ARG A 18 -2.36 10.51 3.35
C ARG A 18 -3.18 11.79 3.24
N ALA A 19 -3.13 12.47 2.09
CA ALA A 19 -3.85 13.72 1.90
C ALA A 19 -5.37 13.54 1.90
N VAL A 20 -5.87 12.42 1.34
CA VAL A 20 -7.30 12.07 1.40
C VAL A 20 -7.72 11.79 2.85
N ALA A 21 -6.94 11.00 3.59
CA ALA A 21 -7.23 10.69 4.99
C ALA A 21 -7.28 11.97 5.85
N GLU A 22 -6.33 12.87 5.66
CA GLU A 22 -6.29 14.17 6.34
C GLU A 22 -7.54 15.00 6.03
N ARG A 23 -7.94 15.11 4.75
CA ARG A 23 -9.16 15.87 4.37
C ARG A 23 -10.45 15.25 4.85
N LEU A 24 -10.51 13.93 4.96
CA LEU A 24 -11.69 13.22 5.48
C LEU A 24 -11.71 13.13 7.02
N GLY A 25 -10.60 13.47 7.70
CA GLY A 25 -10.46 13.35 9.14
C GLY A 25 -10.45 11.89 9.62
N VAL A 26 -9.86 10.97 8.85
CA VAL A 26 -9.80 9.53 9.14
C VAL A 26 -8.36 9.03 9.20
N ALA A 27 -8.15 7.79 9.69
CA ALA A 27 -6.83 7.19 9.74
C ALA A 27 -6.24 6.93 8.33
N ASN A 28 -4.91 6.92 8.22
CA ASN A 28 -4.19 6.46 7.03
C ASN A 28 -3.40 5.20 7.35
N LEU A 29 -3.66 4.09 6.65
CA LEU A 29 -3.01 2.81 6.84
C LEU A 29 -2.17 2.43 5.60
N ASP A 30 -0.83 2.50 5.72
CA ASP A 30 0.14 2.05 4.70
C ASP A 30 0.42 0.55 4.88
N THR A 31 -0.36 -0.31 4.21
CA THR A 31 -0.18 -1.77 4.34
C THR A 31 1.16 -2.26 3.80
N GLY A 32 1.72 -1.57 2.84
CA GLY A 32 3.05 -1.87 2.32
C GLY A 32 4.15 -1.71 3.36
N ALA A 33 3.93 -0.92 4.41
CA ALA A 33 4.88 -0.77 5.51
C ALA A 33 5.02 -2.07 6.32
N ALA A 34 3.96 -2.86 6.49
CA ALA A 34 4.02 -4.15 7.18
C ALA A 34 4.91 -5.17 6.43
N TYR A 35 4.77 -5.26 5.10
CA TYR A 35 5.66 -6.10 4.29
C TYR A 35 7.12 -5.62 4.33
N ARG A 36 7.34 -4.30 4.38
CA ARG A 36 8.68 -3.73 4.53
C ARG A 36 9.27 -3.99 5.92
N ALA A 37 8.43 -4.04 6.96
CA ALA A 37 8.88 -4.41 8.30
C ALA A 37 9.38 -5.85 8.35
N VAL A 38 8.62 -6.81 7.80
CA VAL A 38 9.08 -8.20 7.69
C VAL A 38 10.38 -8.30 6.91
N ALA A 39 10.47 -7.60 5.77
CA ALA A 39 11.67 -7.60 4.95
C ALA A 39 12.89 -7.01 5.67
N LEU A 40 12.71 -5.92 6.42
CA LEU A 40 13.77 -5.29 7.22
C LEU A 40 14.31 -6.24 8.28
N VAL A 41 13.39 -6.88 9.03
CA VAL A 41 13.77 -7.86 10.07
C VAL A 41 14.48 -9.06 9.45
N ALA A 42 13.93 -9.63 8.37
CA ALA A 42 14.51 -10.76 7.68
C ALA A 42 15.95 -10.47 7.18
N LEU A 43 16.17 -9.28 6.59
CA LEU A 43 17.51 -8.84 6.18
C LEU A 43 18.46 -8.68 7.37
N GLY A 44 17.97 -8.09 8.47
CA GLY A 44 18.77 -7.87 9.67
C GLY A 44 19.16 -9.17 10.39
N GLU A 45 18.30 -10.17 10.36
CA GLU A 45 18.50 -11.49 10.97
C GLU A 45 19.13 -12.52 10.00
N GLY A 46 19.41 -12.15 8.74
CA GLY A 46 19.98 -13.03 7.74
C GLY A 46 19.06 -14.17 7.30
N VAL A 47 17.73 -13.96 7.40
CA VAL A 47 16.72 -14.95 7.01
C VAL A 47 16.65 -15.03 5.49
N ASP A 48 16.55 -16.25 4.95
CA ASP A 48 16.31 -16.46 3.53
C ASP A 48 14.94 -15.89 3.12
N LEU A 49 14.94 -15.01 2.14
CA LEU A 49 13.70 -14.38 1.64
C LEU A 49 12.79 -15.36 0.88
N GLU A 50 13.24 -16.58 0.62
CA GLU A 50 12.43 -17.67 0.05
C GLU A 50 11.82 -18.58 1.15
N ASP A 51 12.19 -18.43 2.43
CA ASP A 51 11.61 -19.17 3.54
C ASP A 51 10.30 -18.54 4.03
N GLY A 52 9.21 -18.88 3.35
CA GLY A 52 7.87 -18.36 3.66
C GLY A 52 7.39 -18.67 5.09
N ALA A 53 7.81 -19.78 5.69
CA ALA A 53 7.42 -20.14 7.06
C ALA A 53 8.08 -19.22 8.10
N THR A 54 9.38 -18.99 8.00
CA THR A 54 10.10 -18.07 8.87
C THR A 54 9.63 -16.63 8.67
N LEU A 55 9.37 -16.21 7.43
CA LEU A 55 8.81 -14.89 7.13
C LEU A 55 7.41 -14.71 7.75
N ALA A 56 6.56 -15.74 7.72
CA ALA A 56 5.26 -15.71 8.40
C ALA A 56 5.41 -15.62 9.92
N ALA A 57 6.38 -16.32 10.51
CA ALA A 57 6.67 -16.21 11.94
C ALA A 57 7.09 -14.79 12.34
N ILE A 58 7.92 -14.10 11.55
CA ILE A 58 8.25 -12.68 11.75
C ILE A 58 6.97 -11.82 11.67
N ALA A 59 6.10 -12.08 10.72
CA ALA A 59 4.88 -11.31 10.49
C ALA A 59 3.90 -11.35 11.68
N TYR A 60 3.86 -12.43 12.47
CA TYR A 60 3.06 -12.50 13.68
C TYR A 60 3.43 -11.45 14.74
N ALA A 61 4.67 -10.96 14.71
CA ALA A 61 5.14 -9.91 15.62
C ALA A 61 5.07 -8.50 15.01
N VAL A 62 4.48 -8.37 13.80
CA VAL A 62 4.28 -7.08 13.13
C VAL A 62 2.86 -6.60 13.34
N ASP A 63 2.68 -5.40 13.84
CA ASP A 63 1.41 -4.71 13.96
C ASP A 63 1.36 -3.48 13.07
N LEU A 64 0.23 -3.29 12.39
CA LEU A 64 -0.06 -2.10 11.60
C LEU A 64 -1.02 -1.20 12.37
N THR A 65 -0.69 0.09 12.51
CA THR A 65 -1.50 1.08 13.21
C THR A 65 -1.57 2.38 12.40
N ALA A 66 -2.45 3.29 12.80
CA ALA A 66 -2.52 4.63 12.21
C ALA A 66 -1.23 5.45 12.43
N SER A 67 -0.46 5.18 13.49
CA SER A 67 0.82 5.82 13.77
C SER A 67 2.00 5.22 13.00
N GLY A 68 1.83 4.03 12.40
CA GLY A 68 2.87 3.33 11.65
C GLY A 68 2.90 1.84 11.91
N VAL A 69 4.08 1.26 11.77
CA VAL A 69 4.29 -0.19 11.96
C VAL A 69 5.14 -0.44 13.20
N LEU A 70 4.74 -1.45 13.97
CA LEU A 70 5.48 -1.92 15.12
C LEU A 70 6.01 -3.35 14.84
N TYR A 71 7.15 -3.67 15.44
CA TYR A 71 7.67 -5.02 15.55
C TYR A 71 7.93 -5.34 17.01
N ARG A 72 7.31 -6.39 17.55
CA ARG A 72 7.34 -6.75 18.98
C ARG A 72 6.97 -5.58 19.91
N GLY A 73 6.01 -4.75 19.47
CA GLY A 73 5.53 -3.60 20.21
C GLY A 73 6.37 -2.32 20.05
N GLU A 74 7.51 -2.37 19.35
CA GLU A 74 8.37 -1.22 19.12
C GLU A 74 8.15 -0.60 17.74
N HIS A 75 8.08 0.72 17.67
CA HIS A 75 7.92 1.44 16.40
C HIS A 75 9.15 1.30 15.50
N ILE A 76 8.93 0.91 14.25
CA ILE A 76 9.98 0.92 13.22
C ILE A 76 10.02 2.32 12.57
N PRO A 77 11.20 2.97 12.53
CA PRO A 77 11.36 4.26 11.86
C PRO A 77 10.99 4.20 10.36
N LYS A 78 10.22 5.18 9.89
CA LYS A 78 9.75 5.21 8.49
C LYS A 78 10.89 5.19 7.48
N ASP A 79 12.01 5.82 7.79
CA ASP A 79 13.17 5.89 6.89
C ASP A 79 13.85 4.51 6.74
N ALA A 80 13.93 3.72 7.81
CA ALA A 80 14.43 2.35 7.77
C ALA A 80 13.61 1.46 6.81
N LEU A 81 12.28 1.69 6.74
CA LEU A 81 11.37 0.94 5.86
C LEU A 81 11.47 1.35 4.38
N ARG A 82 12.11 2.47 4.05
CA ARG A 82 12.04 3.06 2.70
C ARG A 82 13.32 2.95 1.88
N THR A 83 14.31 2.23 2.37
CA THR A 83 15.54 1.99 1.62
C THR A 83 15.26 1.18 0.35
N PRO A 84 16.08 1.34 -0.70
CA PRO A 84 15.96 0.53 -1.92
C PRO A 84 16.04 -0.96 -1.65
N GLU A 85 16.92 -1.39 -0.75
CA GLU A 85 17.14 -2.77 -0.37
C GLU A 85 15.89 -3.37 0.28
N VAL A 86 15.35 -2.73 1.32
CA VAL A 86 14.12 -3.16 2.00
C VAL A 86 12.94 -3.17 1.01
N SER A 87 12.87 -2.17 0.12
CA SER A 87 11.80 -2.12 -0.90
C SER A 87 11.87 -3.27 -1.91
N ALA A 88 13.08 -3.72 -2.27
CA ALA A 88 13.30 -4.87 -3.15
C ALA A 88 12.96 -6.18 -2.43
N ALA A 89 13.44 -6.35 -1.19
CA ALA A 89 13.14 -7.50 -0.34
C ALA A 89 11.63 -7.61 -0.07
N ALA A 90 10.94 -6.52 0.26
CA ALA A 90 9.50 -6.49 0.48
C ALA A 90 8.69 -6.99 -0.73
N SER A 91 9.14 -6.68 -1.94
CA SER A 91 8.50 -7.22 -3.15
C SER A 91 8.70 -8.73 -3.30
N LYS A 92 9.83 -9.29 -2.85
CA LYS A 92 10.07 -10.74 -2.85
C LYS A 92 9.21 -11.42 -1.79
N VAL A 93 9.35 -11.01 -0.53
CA VAL A 93 8.62 -11.65 0.58
C VAL A 93 7.10 -11.56 0.43
N SER A 94 6.59 -10.52 -0.23
CA SER A 94 5.15 -10.37 -0.49
C SER A 94 4.56 -11.39 -1.47
N ALA A 95 5.37 -12.23 -2.11
CA ALA A 95 4.91 -13.31 -2.96
C ALA A 95 4.50 -14.56 -2.16
N HIS A 96 4.97 -14.72 -0.91
CA HIS A 96 4.72 -15.91 -0.11
C HIS A 96 3.29 -15.94 0.46
N PRO A 97 2.47 -16.96 0.12
CA PRO A 97 1.07 -17.04 0.59
C PRO A 97 0.95 -17.07 2.13
N GLN A 98 1.82 -17.81 2.81
CA GLN A 98 1.82 -17.93 4.27
C GLN A 98 2.04 -16.58 4.97
N LEU A 99 3.02 -15.80 4.50
CA LEU A 99 3.25 -14.44 4.99
C LEU A 99 2.02 -13.55 4.74
N ARG A 100 1.45 -13.64 3.56
CA ARG A 100 0.28 -12.83 3.17
C ARG A 100 -0.92 -13.11 4.06
N GLU A 101 -1.20 -14.37 4.35
CA GLU A 101 -2.30 -14.77 5.23
C GLU A 101 -2.23 -14.05 6.58
N VAL A 102 -1.05 -14.05 7.21
CA VAL A 102 -0.82 -13.36 8.48
C VAL A 102 -1.01 -11.85 8.34
N LEU A 103 -0.35 -11.23 7.35
CA LEU A 103 -0.40 -9.77 7.20
C LEU A 103 -1.77 -9.26 6.74
N VAL A 104 -2.52 -10.02 5.93
CA VAL A 104 -3.89 -9.65 5.55
C VAL A 104 -4.78 -9.55 6.78
N GLU A 105 -4.68 -10.50 7.72
CA GLU A 105 -5.49 -10.44 8.94
C GLU A 105 -5.06 -9.28 9.86
N ARG A 106 -3.76 -8.99 9.96
CA ARG A 106 -3.27 -7.79 10.66
C ARG A 106 -3.80 -6.49 10.06
N GLN A 107 -3.82 -6.41 8.73
CA GLN A 107 -4.36 -5.25 8.00
C GLN A 107 -5.88 -5.10 8.23
N ARG A 108 -6.62 -6.21 8.21
CA ARG A 108 -8.07 -6.21 8.52
C ARG A 108 -8.34 -5.74 9.95
N THR A 109 -7.55 -6.21 10.90
CA THR A 109 -7.67 -5.80 12.31
C THR A 109 -7.45 -4.30 12.44
N ALA A 110 -6.36 -3.77 11.89
CA ALA A 110 -6.09 -2.33 11.89
C ALA A 110 -7.21 -1.50 11.22
N ALA A 111 -7.78 -2.00 10.13
CA ALA A 111 -8.89 -1.34 9.45
C ALA A 111 -10.17 -1.34 10.27
N ARG A 112 -10.50 -2.44 10.98
CA ARG A 112 -11.67 -2.53 11.89
C ARG A 112 -11.52 -1.56 13.07
N GLU A 113 -10.34 -1.50 13.68
CA GLU A 113 -10.04 -0.56 14.77
C GLU A 113 -10.18 0.90 14.32
N ALA A 114 -9.64 1.24 13.16
CA ALA A 114 -9.79 2.56 12.58
C ALA A 114 -11.24 2.88 12.20
N GLN A 115 -12.01 1.90 11.73
CA GLN A 115 -13.43 2.05 11.41
C GLN A 115 -14.25 2.38 12.67
N ALA A 116 -13.94 1.78 13.81
CA ALA A 116 -14.58 2.07 15.08
C ALA A 116 -14.34 3.50 15.58
N THR A 117 -13.26 4.15 15.13
CA THR A 117 -12.87 5.52 15.50
C THR A 117 -13.11 6.57 14.42
N GLY A 118 -13.86 6.22 13.33
CA GLY A 118 -14.25 7.17 12.27
C GLY A 118 -14.01 6.69 10.86
N GLY A 119 -13.06 5.77 10.64
CA GLY A 119 -12.75 5.20 9.34
C GLY A 119 -11.27 5.24 8.98
N ALA A 120 -10.94 4.75 7.79
CA ALA A 120 -9.58 4.78 7.28
C ALA A 120 -9.52 4.89 5.76
N VAL A 121 -8.44 5.50 5.28
CA VAL A 121 -7.90 5.28 3.93
C VAL A 121 -6.81 4.24 4.04
N VAL A 122 -6.98 3.12 3.36
CA VAL A 122 -6.06 1.98 3.37
C VAL A 122 -5.40 1.86 2.00
N GLU A 123 -4.08 1.96 1.95
CA GLU A 123 -3.34 1.88 0.68
C GLU A 123 -2.57 0.57 0.53
N GLY A 124 -2.55 0.04 -0.70
CA GLY A 124 -1.80 -1.19 -0.98
C GLY A 124 -1.74 -1.60 -2.45
N ARG A 125 -1.94 -2.90 -2.69
CA ARG A 125 -1.95 -3.54 -4.00
C ARG A 125 -3.20 -4.37 -4.27
N ASP A 126 -3.81 -4.83 -3.21
CA ASP A 126 -4.89 -5.80 -3.20
C ASP A 126 -5.91 -5.48 -2.09
N ILE A 127 -5.98 -4.22 -1.70
CA ILE A 127 -6.86 -3.80 -0.61
C ILE A 127 -8.32 -4.05 -1.01
N GLY A 128 -8.74 -3.53 -2.14
CA GLY A 128 -10.12 -3.67 -2.62
C GLY A 128 -10.46 -5.05 -3.19
N THR A 129 -9.44 -5.90 -3.46
CA THR A 129 -9.68 -7.26 -3.98
C THR A 129 -9.66 -8.33 -2.90
N VAL A 130 -8.79 -8.18 -1.87
CA VAL A 130 -8.51 -9.25 -0.88
C VAL A 130 -8.66 -8.76 0.55
N VAL A 131 -8.05 -7.64 0.92
CA VAL A 131 -8.00 -7.18 2.31
C VAL A 131 -9.37 -6.68 2.75
N LEU A 132 -9.96 -5.76 2.00
CA LEU A 132 -11.24 -5.10 2.25
C LEU A 132 -12.13 -5.13 1.00
N PRO A 133 -12.61 -6.31 0.58
CA PRO A 133 -13.44 -6.44 -0.62
C PRO A 133 -14.77 -5.68 -0.50
N ASP A 134 -15.20 -5.41 0.72
CA ASP A 134 -16.43 -4.68 1.04
C ASP A 134 -16.18 -3.21 1.41
N ALA A 135 -14.98 -2.65 1.12
CA ALA A 135 -14.71 -1.23 1.32
C ALA A 135 -15.74 -0.37 0.54
N GLU A 136 -16.26 0.67 1.22
CA GLU A 136 -17.34 1.51 0.68
C GLU A 136 -16.89 2.29 -0.56
N LEU A 137 -15.61 2.66 -0.64
CA LEU A 137 -15.00 3.24 -1.84
C LEU A 137 -13.71 2.47 -2.18
N LYS A 138 -13.63 2.04 -3.44
CA LYS A 138 -12.41 1.39 -3.98
C LYS A 138 -11.88 2.24 -5.13
N VAL A 139 -10.60 2.59 -5.07
CA VAL A 139 -9.91 3.38 -6.08
C VAL A 139 -8.67 2.63 -6.54
N PHE A 140 -8.45 2.55 -7.83
CA PHE A 140 -7.23 2.03 -8.42
C PHE A 140 -6.48 3.15 -9.13
N LEU A 141 -5.35 3.57 -8.56
CA LEU A 141 -4.50 4.60 -9.16
C LEU A 141 -3.55 3.99 -10.18
N SER A 142 -3.55 4.55 -11.37
CA SER A 142 -2.56 4.25 -12.41
C SER A 142 -1.77 5.51 -12.80
N ALA A 143 -0.65 5.32 -13.46
CA ALA A 143 0.08 6.35 -14.19
C ALA A 143 1.01 5.68 -15.20
N SER A 144 1.42 6.39 -16.25
CA SER A 144 2.36 5.85 -17.23
C SER A 144 3.66 5.38 -16.57
N PRO A 145 4.32 4.34 -17.10
CA PRO A 145 5.58 3.84 -16.56
C PRO A 145 6.64 4.93 -16.44
N GLU A 146 6.69 5.84 -17.39
CA GLU A 146 7.61 6.98 -17.45
C GLU A 146 7.35 7.94 -16.29
N GLU A 147 6.10 8.33 -16.09
CA GLU A 147 5.69 9.24 -15.02
C GLU A 147 5.95 8.63 -13.63
N ARG A 148 5.66 7.36 -13.45
CA ARG A 148 5.94 6.66 -12.19
C ARG A 148 7.43 6.59 -11.88
N ALA A 149 8.27 6.30 -12.89
CA ALA A 149 9.71 6.29 -12.75
C ALA A 149 10.26 7.68 -12.42
N ARG A 150 9.76 8.73 -13.09
CA ARG A 150 10.11 10.12 -12.83
C ARG A 150 9.77 10.52 -11.38
N ARG A 151 8.55 10.24 -10.93
CA ARG A 151 8.12 10.50 -9.54
C ARG A 151 9.02 9.80 -8.53
N ARG A 152 9.37 8.54 -8.80
CA ARG A 152 10.24 7.77 -7.91
C ARG A 152 11.67 8.29 -7.89
N ALA A 153 12.22 8.70 -9.03
CA ALA A 153 13.54 9.31 -9.14
C ALA A 153 13.62 10.59 -8.30
N LEU A 154 12.66 11.50 -8.48
CA LEU A 154 12.56 12.74 -7.70
C LEU A 154 12.42 12.46 -6.19
N GLN A 155 11.55 11.51 -5.81
CA GLN A 155 11.33 11.14 -4.40
C GLN A 155 12.61 10.64 -3.70
N THR A 156 13.52 10.04 -4.47
CA THR A 156 14.74 9.42 -3.93
C THR A 156 16.00 10.23 -4.21
N GLY A 157 15.91 11.40 -4.89
CA GLY A 157 17.06 12.20 -5.30
C GLY A 157 18.00 11.47 -6.27
N ARG A 158 17.44 10.59 -7.13
CA ARG A 158 18.23 9.70 -8.02
C ARG A 158 17.86 9.87 -9.49
N GLU A 159 17.65 11.10 -9.93
CA GLU A 159 17.23 11.43 -11.29
C GLU A 159 18.22 10.93 -12.35
N ALA A 160 19.52 10.92 -12.03
CA ALA A 160 20.56 10.37 -12.90
C ALA A 160 20.40 8.86 -13.17
N GLU A 161 19.62 8.14 -12.35
CA GLU A 161 19.39 6.71 -12.45
C GLU A 161 18.02 6.34 -13.00
N LEU A 162 17.33 7.26 -13.67
CA LEU A 162 15.95 7.09 -14.14
C LEU A 162 15.72 5.77 -14.91
N GLY A 163 16.67 5.38 -15.78
CA GLY A 163 16.59 4.14 -16.55
C GLY A 163 16.60 2.89 -15.66
N ARG A 164 17.47 2.87 -14.64
CA ARG A 164 17.54 1.76 -13.67
C ARG A 164 16.29 1.68 -12.80
N ILE A 165 15.79 2.83 -12.35
CA ILE A 165 14.57 2.92 -11.56
C ILE A 165 13.38 2.40 -12.36
N ARG A 166 13.25 2.79 -13.64
CA ARG A 166 12.18 2.31 -14.52
C ARG A 166 12.20 0.80 -14.68
N GLU A 167 13.35 0.19 -14.91
CA GLU A 167 13.47 -1.26 -15.07
C GLU A 167 13.19 -2.01 -13.77
N ALA A 168 13.68 -1.52 -12.63
CA ALA A 168 13.38 -2.09 -11.32
C ALA A 168 11.88 -2.02 -11.00
N MET A 169 11.21 -0.94 -11.35
CA MET A 169 9.76 -0.78 -11.17
C MET A 169 8.98 -1.71 -12.10
N ARG A 170 9.40 -1.86 -13.36
CA ARG A 170 8.78 -2.80 -14.32
C ARG A 170 8.87 -4.24 -13.84
N THR A 171 10.03 -4.66 -13.32
CA THR A 171 10.23 -6.00 -12.75
C THR A 171 9.33 -6.21 -11.54
N ARG A 172 9.21 -5.20 -10.68
CA ARG A 172 8.32 -5.23 -9.51
C ARG A 172 6.85 -5.33 -9.92
N ASP A 173 6.39 -4.47 -10.83
CA ASP A 173 4.99 -4.44 -11.27
C ASP A 173 4.60 -5.77 -11.93
N ARG A 174 5.51 -6.36 -12.73
CA ARG A 174 5.29 -7.70 -13.28
C ARG A 174 5.11 -8.73 -12.18
N ARG A 175 6.01 -8.77 -11.18
CA ARG A 175 5.89 -9.69 -10.03
C ARG A 175 4.58 -9.48 -9.27
N ASP A 176 4.22 -8.20 -8.99
CA ASP A 176 2.99 -7.87 -8.27
C ASP A 176 1.73 -8.29 -9.07
N SER A 177 1.76 -8.26 -10.41
CA SER A 177 0.63 -8.60 -11.28
C SER A 177 0.52 -10.09 -11.59
N GLU A 178 1.66 -10.79 -11.68
CA GLU A 178 1.72 -12.21 -12.06
C GLU A 178 1.72 -13.16 -10.87
N ARG A 179 1.83 -12.66 -9.63
CA ARG A 179 1.82 -13.51 -8.45
C ARG A 179 0.50 -14.28 -8.33
N GLU A 180 0.58 -15.54 -7.95
CA GLU A 180 -0.58 -16.42 -7.80
C GLU A 180 -1.54 -15.93 -6.70
N ALA A 181 -0.97 -15.52 -5.55
CA ALA A 181 -1.75 -14.98 -4.44
C ALA A 181 -1.92 -13.46 -4.56
N SER A 182 -3.16 -12.99 -4.62
CA SER A 182 -3.52 -11.56 -4.60
C SER A 182 -2.84 -10.73 -5.70
N PRO A 183 -3.02 -11.02 -6.99
CA PRO A 183 -2.41 -10.27 -8.07
C PRO A 183 -2.86 -8.80 -8.07
N LEU A 184 -1.95 -7.89 -8.43
CA LEU A 184 -2.27 -6.47 -8.59
C LEU A 184 -3.21 -6.27 -9.78
N LYS A 185 -4.46 -5.94 -9.49
CA LYS A 185 -5.51 -5.61 -10.47
C LYS A 185 -6.57 -4.72 -9.84
N PRO A 186 -7.33 -3.95 -10.63
CA PRO A 186 -8.49 -3.23 -10.12
C PRO A 186 -9.50 -4.18 -9.48
N ALA A 187 -10.04 -3.79 -8.33
CA ALA A 187 -11.12 -4.53 -7.68
C ALA A 187 -12.44 -4.36 -8.45
N PRO A 188 -13.38 -5.32 -8.35
CA PRO A 188 -14.73 -5.11 -8.85
C PRO A 188 -15.34 -3.84 -8.27
N GLY A 189 -15.90 -2.97 -9.14
CA GLY A 189 -16.48 -1.70 -8.74
C GLY A 189 -15.48 -0.60 -8.36
N ALA A 190 -14.17 -0.82 -8.53
CA ALA A 190 -13.18 0.21 -8.28
C ALA A 190 -13.22 1.33 -9.35
N VAL A 191 -13.12 2.56 -8.91
CA VAL A 191 -12.88 3.71 -9.78
C VAL A 191 -11.42 3.72 -10.19
N VAL A 192 -11.14 3.59 -11.48
CA VAL A 192 -9.78 3.66 -12.03
C VAL A 192 -9.44 5.11 -12.37
N LEU A 193 -8.38 5.63 -11.74
CA LEU A 193 -7.89 6.99 -11.96
C LEU A 193 -6.48 6.95 -12.56
N ASP A 194 -6.35 7.43 -13.79
CA ASP A 194 -5.03 7.73 -14.36
C ASP A 194 -4.55 9.08 -13.82
N THR A 195 -3.43 9.06 -13.11
CA THR A 195 -2.82 10.23 -12.48
C THR A 195 -1.67 10.81 -13.31
N THR A 196 -1.46 10.35 -14.56
CA THR A 196 -0.41 10.84 -15.43
C THR A 196 -0.57 12.33 -15.66
N GLY A 197 0.45 13.11 -15.32
CA GLY A 197 0.45 14.56 -15.48
C GLY A 197 -0.47 15.35 -14.54
N LEU A 198 -1.25 14.68 -13.69
CA LEU A 198 -2.14 15.36 -12.75
C LEU A 198 -1.39 15.82 -11.50
N PRO A 199 -1.66 17.03 -11.00
CA PRO A 199 -1.20 17.49 -9.70
C PRO A 199 -1.88 16.69 -8.58
N LEU A 200 -1.14 16.52 -7.47
CA LEU A 200 -1.64 15.77 -6.29
C LEU A 200 -3.00 16.27 -5.82
N GLU A 201 -3.16 17.59 -5.75
CA GLU A 201 -4.38 18.23 -5.26
C GLU A 201 -5.64 17.87 -6.08
N GLU A 202 -5.50 17.74 -7.38
CA GLU A 202 -6.60 17.36 -8.26
C GLU A 202 -7.03 15.91 -8.03
N VAL A 203 -6.06 14.99 -7.91
CA VAL A 203 -6.31 13.58 -7.60
C VAL A 203 -6.99 13.43 -6.25
N VAL A 204 -6.49 14.16 -5.25
CA VAL A 204 -7.06 14.15 -3.89
C VAL A 204 -8.49 14.70 -3.90
N ALA A 205 -8.75 15.84 -4.56
CA ALA A 205 -10.08 16.42 -4.65
C ALA A 205 -11.10 15.47 -5.28
N ARG A 206 -10.72 14.76 -6.36
CA ARG A 206 -11.57 13.75 -7.01
C ARG A 206 -11.94 12.61 -6.06
N ILE A 207 -10.96 12.07 -5.32
CA ILE A 207 -11.21 10.94 -4.40
C ILE A 207 -12.05 11.39 -3.20
N VAL A 208 -11.79 12.58 -2.66
CA VAL A 208 -12.59 13.15 -1.56
C VAL A 208 -14.03 13.37 -2.02
N GLY A 209 -14.26 13.91 -3.23
CA GLY A 209 -15.60 14.05 -3.80
C GLY A 209 -16.34 12.72 -3.85
N LEU A 210 -15.72 11.67 -4.42
CA LEU A 210 -16.29 10.31 -4.46
C LEU A 210 -16.60 9.77 -3.07
N ALA A 211 -15.72 9.99 -2.09
CA ALA A 211 -15.91 9.52 -0.72
C ALA A 211 -17.10 10.22 -0.03
N LEU A 212 -17.29 11.51 -0.30
CA LEU A 212 -18.45 12.26 0.23
C LEU A 212 -19.76 11.82 -0.41
N GLU A 213 -19.80 11.58 -1.71
CA GLU A 213 -20.97 11.04 -2.44
C GLU A 213 -21.39 9.67 -1.86
N VAL A 214 -20.45 8.75 -1.66
CA VAL A 214 -20.71 7.44 -1.04
C VAL A 214 -21.28 7.59 0.37
N ARG A 215 -20.73 8.53 1.15
CA ARG A 215 -21.16 8.79 2.53
C ARG A 215 -22.57 9.40 2.60
N GLU A 216 -22.95 10.24 1.63
CA GLU A 216 -24.28 10.82 1.53
C GLU A 216 -25.31 9.78 1.11
N GLY A 217 -25.03 9.01 0.06
CA GLY A 217 -25.92 7.94 -0.40
C GLY A 217 -26.10 6.78 0.60
N ALA A 218 -25.20 6.63 1.58
CA ALA A 218 -25.37 5.69 2.69
C ALA A 218 -26.30 6.20 3.81
N LYS A 219 -26.51 7.53 3.91
CA LYS A 219 -27.43 8.13 4.88
C LYS A 219 -28.88 8.14 4.41
N GLU A 220 -29.08 8.01 3.11
CA GLU A 220 -30.41 8.03 2.49
C GLU A 220 -31.05 6.62 2.38
N ARG A 221 -30.31 5.57 2.75
CA ARG A 221 -30.76 4.16 2.80
C ARG A 221 -30.97 3.68 4.22
#